data_6d1b7e0a1a8f49b1c877abfd6d30f5d9
#
_entry.id   6d1b7e0a1a8f49b1c877abfd6d30f5d9
#
_cell.length_a   1.000
_cell.length_b   1.000
_cell.length_c   1.000
_cell.angle_alpha   90.00
_cell.angle_beta   90.00
_cell.angle_gamma   90.00
#
_symmetry.space_group_name_H-M   'P 1'
#
loop_
_entity.id
_entity.type
_entity.pdbx_description
1 polymer ?
#
loop_
_entity_poly.entity_id
_entity_poly.type
_entity_poly.pdbx_seq_one_letter_code
_entity_poly.pdbx_strand_id
1 'polypeptide(L)'
;WEINPEVNRITYRYELEWKDKVYTDVTYYVLDDNRTLVGIHCVNNTGMPQNLVLNQMAYIDYPETYPQVTATGASRLQWYNAIDYTENEPVRKSPQYRLVYDGWRRNEERTASSLDGSILGRGFGRSEGDRLSYQVKILPDQENGAIGIRFKVKKGENAVLQLKGLVEQSVTLKGTGEFSFVSVLYQNKKAGEYKLELISGSTVEIGLDGFFIGSADDISN
;
A
#
# COMPACT_ATOMS: atom_id res chain seq x y z
N TRP A 1 10.98 0.28 -24.39
CA TRP A 1 9.72 0.78 -24.93
C TRP A 1 9.95 1.38 -26.32
N GLU A 2 8.96 1.31 -27.17
CA GLU A 2 8.96 1.86 -28.52
C GLU A 2 7.69 2.69 -28.74
N ILE A 3 7.81 3.82 -29.42
CA ILE A 3 6.70 4.69 -29.78
C ILE A 3 6.77 5.01 -31.27
N ASN A 4 5.64 5.01 -31.97
CA ASN A 4 5.63 5.43 -33.37
C ASN A 4 5.58 6.96 -33.54
N PRO A 5 5.95 7.50 -34.70
CA PRO A 5 6.01 8.95 -34.93
C PRO A 5 4.67 9.69 -34.73
N GLU A 6 3.55 9.02 -34.99
CA GLU A 6 2.19 9.56 -34.82
C GLU A 6 1.72 9.55 -33.35
N VAL A 7 2.52 8.97 -32.45
CA VAL A 7 2.22 8.84 -31.00
C VAL A 7 0.88 8.15 -30.70
N ASN A 8 0.42 7.29 -31.61
CA ASN A 8 -0.81 6.52 -31.44
C ASN A 8 -0.57 5.04 -31.16
N ARG A 9 0.71 4.62 -31.10
CA ARG A 9 1.13 3.27 -30.75
C ARG A 9 2.33 3.32 -29.81
N ILE A 10 2.21 2.69 -28.66
CA ILE A 10 3.29 2.54 -27.67
C ILE A 10 3.43 1.07 -27.35
N THR A 11 4.64 0.54 -27.41
CA THR A 11 4.96 -0.85 -27.04
C THR A 11 5.91 -0.85 -25.85
N TYR A 12 5.57 -1.63 -24.84
CA TYR A 12 6.42 -1.91 -23.68
C TYR A 12 6.83 -3.37 -23.72
N ARG A 13 8.14 -3.63 -23.58
CA ARG A 13 8.66 -4.99 -23.41
C ARG A 13 8.87 -5.27 -21.93
N TYR A 14 8.30 -6.36 -21.48
CA TYR A 14 8.48 -6.90 -20.14
C TYR A 14 9.31 -8.19 -20.25
N GLU A 15 10.59 -8.14 -19.84
CA GLU A 15 11.41 -9.33 -19.74
C GLU A 15 10.99 -10.17 -18.54
N LEU A 16 10.65 -11.43 -18.79
CA LEU A 16 10.31 -12.41 -17.77
C LEU A 16 11.49 -13.33 -17.48
N GLU A 17 12.35 -13.55 -18.49
CA GLU A 17 13.65 -14.19 -18.35
C GLU A 17 14.69 -13.40 -19.15
N TRP A 18 15.82 -13.10 -18.52
CA TRP A 18 16.81 -12.15 -19.00
C TRP A 18 17.37 -12.46 -20.39
N LYS A 19 17.78 -11.42 -21.07
CA LYS A 19 18.33 -11.39 -22.44
C LYS A 19 17.32 -11.87 -23.49
N ASP A 20 16.11 -11.34 -23.44
CA ASP A 20 15.04 -11.65 -24.42
C ASP A 20 14.75 -13.15 -24.57
N LYS A 21 15.02 -13.96 -23.56
CA LYS A 21 14.71 -15.39 -23.61
C LYS A 21 13.22 -15.65 -23.49
N VAL A 22 12.58 -15.03 -22.50
CA VAL A 22 11.13 -15.03 -22.35
C VAL A 22 10.70 -13.59 -22.08
N TYR A 23 9.82 -13.06 -22.91
CA TYR A 23 9.32 -11.71 -22.74
C TYR A 23 7.90 -11.55 -23.27
N THR A 24 7.28 -10.46 -22.87
CA THR A 24 5.97 -10.05 -23.34
C THR A 24 6.02 -8.61 -23.84
N ASP A 25 5.64 -8.41 -25.08
CA ASP A 25 5.43 -7.08 -25.64
C ASP A 25 3.96 -6.71 -25.48
N VAL A 26 3.70 -5.62 -24.78
CA VAL A 26 2.37 -5.03 -24.61
C VAL A 26 2.29 -3.76 -25.42
N THR A 27 1.43 -3.77 -26.43
CA THR A 27 1.26 -2.65 -27.35
C THR A 27 -0.11 -2.01 -27.17
N TYR A 28 -0.11 -0.72 -26.94
CA TYR A 28 -1.30 0.11 -26.88
C TYR A 28 -1.49 0.83 -28.21
N TYR A 29 -2.64 0.63 -28.83
CA TYR A 29 -3.04 1.31 -30.06
C TYR A 29 -4.18 2.24 -29.74
N VAL A 30 -3.98 3.55 -29.81
CA VAL A 30 -5.04 4.54 -29.71
C VAL A 30 -5.79 4.56 -31.05
N LEU A 31 -7.02 4.08 -31.05
CA LEU A 31 -7.86 4.01 -32.23
C LEU A 31 -8.62 5.33 -32.44
N ASP A 32 -9.13 5.88 -31.38
CA ASP A 32 -9.79 7.18 -31.30
C ASP A 32 -9.85 7.68 -29.84
N ASP A 33 -10.52 8.79 -29.59
CA ASP A 33 -10.58 9.43 -28.27
C ASP A 33 -11.19 8.55 -27.18
N ASN A 34 -11.92 7.49 -27.54
CA ASN A 34 -12.65 6.64 -26.61
C ASN A 34 -12.24 5.17 -26.67
N ARG A 35 -11.35 4.79 -27.59
CA ARG A 35 -10.97 3.38 -27.76
C ARG A 35 -9.48 3.19 -27.86
N THR A 36 -8.98 2.31 -27.03
CA THR A 36 -7.60 1.82 -27.09
C THR A 36 -7.62 0.31 -27.22
N LEU A 37 -6.91 -0.22 -28.22
CA LEU A 37 -6.67 -1.64 -28.36
C LEU A 37 -5.37 -2.00 -27.65
N VAL A 38 -5.40 -3.04 -26.82
CA VAL A 38 -4.20 -3.57 -26.17
C VAL A 38 -3.85 -4.92 -26.81
N GLY A 39 -2.72 -4.96 -27.49
CA GLY A 39 -2.15 -6.17 -28.03
C GLY A 39 -1.10 -6.76 -27.09
N ILE A 40 -1.16 -8.05 -26.81
CA ILE A 40 -0.19 -8.74 -25.96
C ILE A 40 0.46 -9.86 -26.76
N HIS A 41 1.78 -9.81 -26.89
CA HIS A 41 2.55 -10.79 -27.64
C HIS A 41 3.61 -11.41 -26.72
N CYS A 42 3.40 -12.67 -26.36
CA CYS A 42 4.33 -13.43 -25.52
C CYS A 42 5.30 -14.21 -26.38
N VAL A 43 6.57 -14.10 -26.10
CA VAL A 43 7.67 -14.77 -26.82
C VAL A 43 8.45 -15.66 -25.87
N ASN A 44 8.66 -16.91 -26.27
CA ASN A 44 9.53 -17.85 -25.58
C ASN A 44 10.62 -18.34 -26.54
N ASN A 45 11.82 -17.85 -26.35
CA ASN A 45 13.01 -18.21 -27.11
C ASN A 45 13.81 -19.33 -26.43
N THR A 46 13.24 -19.96 -25.40
CA THR A 46 13.88 -21.10 -24.73
C THR A 46 13.43 -22.40 -25.34
N GLY A 47 14.19 -23.47 -25.12
CA GLY A 47 13.81 -24.83 -25.54
C GLY A 47 12.81 -25.52 -24.59
N MET A 48 12.32 -24.84 -23.56
CA MET A 48 11.42 -25.38 -22.53
C MET A 48 10.06 -24.70 -22.56
N PRO A 49 8.96 -25.44 -22.36
CA PRO A 49 7.64 -24.86 -22.20
C PRO A 49 7.61 -23.90 -21.01
N GLN A 50 6.96 -22.76 -21.19
CA GLN A 50 6.75 -21.75 -20.16
C GLN A 50 5.24 -21.60 -19.87
N ASN A 51 4.87 -21.59 -18.60
CA ASN A 51 3.51 -21.31 -18.18
C ASN A 51 3.41 -19.83 -17.80
N LEU A 52 2.75 -19.04 -18.64
CA LEU A 52 2.51 -17.64 -18.39
C LEU A 52 1.08 -17.46 -17.89
N VAL A 53 0.90 -16.68 -16.83
CA VAL A 53 -0.40 -16.27 -16.31
C VAL A 53 -0.57 -14.79 -16.60
N LEU A 54 -1.52 -14.46 -17.45
CA LEU A 54 -1.91 -13.08 -17.73
C LEU A 54 -2.98 -12.63 -16.74
N ASN A 55 -2.64 -11.70 -15.86
CA ASN A 55 -3.61 -11.02 -15.02
C ASN A 55 -3.95 -9.68 -15.68
N GLN A 56 -5.15 -9.57 -16.23
CA GLN A 56 -5.65 -8.32 -16.78
C GLN A 56 -6.39 -7.55 -15.68
N MET A 57 -5.90 -6.33 -15.41
CA MET A 57 -6.60 -5.38 -14.55
C MET A 57 -6.99 -4.18 -15.41
N ALA A 58 -8.25 -3.80 -15.36
CA ALA A 58 -8.75 -2.56 -15.95
C ALA A 58 -9.18 -1.63 -14.82
N TYR A 59 -8.58 -0.46 -14.78
CA TYR A 59 -9.06 0.65 -13.97
C TYR A 59 -9.76 1.63 -14.90
N ILE A 60 -11.00 1.97 -14.58
CA ILE A 60 -11.76 2.98 -15.30
C ILE A 60 -11.91 4.16 -14.36
N ASP A 61 -11.21 5.24 -14.68
CA ASP A 61 -11.44 6.52 -14.05
C ASP A 61 -12.71 7.10 -14.68
N TYR A 62 -13.82 7.04 -13.96
CA TYR A 62 -15.03 7.67 -14.44
C TYR A 62 -14.82 9.18 -14.35
N PRO A 63 -15.01 9.91 -15.46
CA PRO A 63 -15.15 11.35 -15.35
C PRO A 63 -16.27 11.60 -14.34
N GLU A 64 -16.09 12.60 -13.47
CA GLU A 64 -17.10 12.98 -12.49
C GLU A 64 -18.47 13.07 -13.18
N THR A 65 -19.27 12.02 -13.02
CA THR A 65 -20.62 12.02 -13.57
C THR A 65 -21.53 12.75 -12.61
N TYR A 66 -22.22 13.71 -13.14
CA TYR A 66 -23.32 14.38 -12.45
C TYR A 66 -24.38 13.39 -11.92
N PRO A 67 -24.97 13.66 -10.76
CA PRO A 67 -24.82 14.92 -10.03
C PRO A 67 -23.51 14.99 -9.26
N GLN A 68 -22.88 16.15 -9.26
CA GLN A 68 -21.86 16.44 -8.27
C GLN A 68 -22.49 16.20 -6.92
N VAL A 69 -22.12 15.13 -6.27
CA VAL A 69 -22.38 14.98 -4.86
C VAL A 69 -21.42 15.96 -4.20
N THR A 70 -21.91 17.14 -3.92
CA THR A 70 -21.22 18.03 -3.02
C THR A 70 -21.33 17.37 -1.66
N ALA A 71 -20.31 16.62 -1.27
CA ALA A 71 -20.17 16.18 0.09
C ALA A 71 -20.01 17.44 0.95
N THR A 72 -21.12 17.91 1.51
CA THR A 72 -21.09 18.90 2.57
C THR A 72 -20.52 18.19 3.80
N GLY A 73 -19.29 18.49 4.14
CA GLY A 73 -18.49 17.77 5.11
C GLY A 73 -17.53 16.83 4.41
N ALA A 74 -16.62 17.36 3.57
CA ALA A 74 -15.51 16.59 3.05
C ALA A 74 -14.75 16.05 4.26
N SER A 75 -14.81 14.72 4.44
CA SER A 75 -13.94 14.04 5.39
C SER A 75 -12.51 14.43 5.04
N ARG A 76 -11.82 15.06 5.97
CA ARG A 76 -10.41 15.43 5.81
C ARG A 76 -9.51 14.29 6.26
N LEU A 77 -9.99 13.05 6.07
CA LEU A 77 -9.19 11.87 6.33
C LEU A 77 -7.98 11.86 5.41
N GLN A 78 -6.82 11.76 6.00
CA GLN A 78 -5.57 11.59 5.29
C GLN A 78 -5.17 10.12 5.40
N TRP A 79 -5.06 9.43 4.27
CA TRP A 79 -4.57 8.07 4.20
C TRP A 79 -3.05 8.04 4.07
N TYR A 80 -2.41 7.18 4.84
CA TYR A 80 -0.99 6.85 4.77
C TYR A 80 -0.84 5.36 4.54
N ASN A 81 -0.32 4.98 3.39
CA ASN A 81 -0.07 3.57 3.08
C ASN A 81 1.06 3.03 3.97
N ALA A 82 0.92 1.82 4.47
CA ALA A 82 1.92 1.22 5.33
C ALA A 82 3.29 1.05 4.68
N ILE A 83 3.34 0.92 3.35
CA ILE A 83 4.60 0.80 2.62
C ILE A 83 5.32 2.14 2.40
N ASP A 84 4.66 3.29 2.67
CA ASP A 84 5.25 4.63 2.50
C ASP A 84 6.04 5.09 3.73
N TYR A 85 6.55 4.15 4.50
CA TYR A 85 7.42 4.44 5.63
C TYR A 85 8.67 5.21 5.19
N THR A 86 9.13 6.13 6.03
CA THR A 86 10.43 6.82 5.87
C THR A 86 11.59 5.94 6.32
N GLU A 87 11.37 5.15 7.38
CA GLU A 87 12.36 4.22 7.93
C GLU A 87 11.70 2.89 8.29
N ASN A 88 12.41 1.78 8.04
CA ASN A 88 12.01 0.44 8.44
C ASN A 88 13.18 -0.24 9.13
N GLU A 89 13.09 -0.40 10.43
CA GLU A 89 14.13 -0.93 11.32
C GLU A 89 13.70 -2.27 11.93
N PRO A 90 13.93 -3.40 11.24
CA PRO A 90 13.66 -4.70 11.81
C PRO A 90 14.73 -5.06 12.84
N VAL A 91 14.31 -5.65 13.95
CA VAL A 91 15.22 -6.16 15.00
C VAL A 91 16.08 -7.30 14.44
N ARG A 92 15.48 -8.21 13.69
CA ARG A 92 16.21 -9.29 13.01
C ARG A 92 16.50 -8.91 11.56
N LYS A 93 17.79 -8.70 11.27
CA LYS A 93 18.26 -8.45 9.91
C LYS A 93 18.42 -9.79 9.18
N SER A 94 17.38 -10.24 8.47
CA SER A 94 17.49 -11.39 7.58
C SER A 94 18.06 -10.97 6.21
N PRO A 95 18.93 -11.79 5.56
CA PRO A 95 19.42 -11.51 4.22
C PRO A 95 18.31 -11.35 3.18
N GLN A 96 17.23 -12.11 3.27
CA GLN A 96 16.08 -12.01 2.37
C GLN A 96 15.30 -10.69 2.48
N TYR A 97 15.48 -9.93 3.57
CA TYR A 97 14.91 -8.58 3.70
C TYR A 97 15.84 -7.47 3.19
N ARG A 98 17.04 -7.81 2.70
CA ARG A 98 17.99 -6.82 2.16
C ARG A 98 17.76 -6.51 0.70
N LEU A 99 17.06 -7.37 0.00
CA LEU A 99 16.92 -7.29 -1.45
C LEU A 99 15.54 -6.71 -1.77
N VAL A 100 15.53 -5.44 -2.13
CA VAL A 100 14.39 -4.79 -2.77
C VAL A 100 14.65 -4.91 -4.27
N TYR A 101 13.92 -5.80 -4.94
CA TYR A 101 13.96 -5.94 -6.39
C TYR A 101 12.76 -5.24 -7.02
N ASP A 102 12.94 -4.67 -8.17
CA ASP A 102 11.87 -4.18 -9.04
C ASP A 102 10.91 -3.18 -8.38
N GLY A 103 11.44 -2.28 -7.55
CA GLY A 103 10.65 -1.25 -6.89
C GLY A 103 9.84 -1.72 -5.67
N TRP A 104 9.98 -2.97 -5.26
CA TRP A 104 9.35 -3.47 -4.04
C TRP A 104 10.02 -2.89 -2.79
N ARG A 105 9.21 -2.49 -1.85
CA ARG A 105 9.72 -2.05 -0.55
C ARG A 105 9.89 -3.23 0.40
N ARG A 106 10.72 -3.05 1.43
CA ARG A 106 10.94 -4.10 2.44
C ARG A 106 9.62 -4.47 3.12
N ASN A 107 9.37 -5.76 3.27
CA ASN A 107 8.16 -6.34 3.84
C ASN A 107 6.87 -6.07 3.04
N GLU A 108 6.97 -5.52 1.83
CA GLU A 108 5.82 -5.32 0.96
C GLU A 108 5.23 -6.65 0.51
N GLU A 109 3.91 -6.72 0.55
CA GLU A 109 3.10 -7.81 0.02
C GLU A 109 1.96 -7.22 -0.81
N ARG A 110 1.84 -7.63 -2.07
CA ARG A 110 0.74 -7.19 -2.94
C ARG A 110 -0.48 -8.06 -2.72
N THR A 111 -1.61 -7.41 -2.51
CA THR A 111 -2.90 -8.07 -2.28
C THR A 111 -4.05 -7.20 -2.76
N ALA A 112 -4.99 -7.80 -3.48
CA ALA A 112 -6.19 -7.11 -3.96
C ALA A 112 -7.16 -6.71 -2.84
N SER A 113 -6.97 -7.22 -1.62
CA SER A 113 -7.81 -6.88 -0.47
C SER A 113 -7.33 -5.68 0.34
N SER A 114 -6.19 -5.09 -0.04
CA SER A 114 -5.71 -3.82 0.52
C SER A 114 -6.37 -2.62 -0.15
N LEU A 115 -6.26 -1.45 0.44
CA LEU A 115 -6.81 -0.22 -0.14
C LEU A 115 -6.03 0.25 -1.36
N ASP A 116 -4.69 0.12 -1.35
CA ASP A 116 -3.81 0.58 -2.42
C ASP A 116 -3.04 -0.56 -3.12
N GLY A 117 -3.55 -1.78 -3.05
CA GLY A 117 -2.94 -2.94 -3.72
C GLY A 117 -1.74 -3.54 -3.01
N SER A 118 -1.18 -2.89 -1.99
CA SER A 118 -0.02 -3.36 -1.23
C SER A 118 -0.21 -3.18 0.27
N ILE A 119 0.34 -4.09 1.04
CA ILE A 119 0.42 -4.02 2.49
C ILE A 119 1.87 -4.22 2.95
N LEU A 120 2.15 -3.84 4.17
CA LEU A 120 3.35 -4.27 4.87
C LEU A 120 2.99 -5.55 5.63
N GLY A 121 3.36 -6.72 5.07
CA GLY A 121 2.88 -8.01 5.56
C GLY A 121 4.02 -8.96 5.93
N ARG A 122 4.95 -9.16 5.04
CA ARG A 122 5.96 -10.22 5.16
C ARG A 122 6.96 -9.97 6.28
N GLY A 123 6.67 -10.47 7.47
CA GLY A 123 7.61 -10.54 8.58
C GLY A 123 7.63 -9.34 9.52
N PHE A 124 6.86 -8.28 9.29
CA PHE A 124 6.71 -7.20 10.26
C PHE A 124 5.98 -7.70 11.51
N GLY A 125 6.52 -7.39 12.67
CA GLY A 125 5.98 -7.81 13.96
C GLY A 125 6.44 -9.19 14.45
N ARG A 126 7.19 -9.95 13.67
CA ARG A 126 7.77 -11.23 14.11
C ARG A 126 8.83 -11.08 15.20
N SER A 127 9.32 -9.87 15.38
CA SER A 127 10.22 -9.54 16.50
C SER A 127 9.66 -8.33 17.23
N GLU A 128 9.60 -8.44 18.54
CA GLU A 128 9.32 -7.31 19.40
C GLU A 128 10.38 -6.23 19.17
N GLY A 129 9.93 -4.98 18.94
CA GLY A 129 10.78 -3.86 18.61
C GLY A 129 10.94 -3.58 17.11
N ASP A 130 10.40 -4.43 16.20
CA ASP A 130 10.32 -4.07 14.77
C ASP A 130 9.62 -2.72 14.62
N ARG A 131 10.26 -1.77 13.93
CA ARG A 131 9.83 -0.36 13.89
C ARG A 131 9.68 0.16 12.49
N LEU A 132 8.62 0.95 12.31
CA LEU A 132 8.34 1.76 11.12
C LEU A 132 8.22 3.21 11.52
N SER A 133 8.76 4.12 10.74
CA SER A 133 8.63 5.56 10.93
C SER A 133 7.93 6.20 9.74
N TYR A 134 7.07 7.16 10.02
CA TYR A 134 6.33 7.93 9.03
C TYR A 134 6.43 9.42 9.36
N GLN A 135 6.42 10.26 8.30
CA GLN A 135 6.15 11.70 8.45
C GLN A 135 4.67 11.93 8.17
N VAL A 136 3.96 12.47 9.14
CA VAL A 136 2.53 12.71 9.07
C VAL A 136 2.22 14.17 9.31
N LYS A 137 1.11 14.65 8.77
CA LYS A 137 0.68 16.04 8.90
C LYS A 137 -0.64 16.14 9.63
N ILE A 138 -0.70 16.98 10.65
CA ILE A 138 -1.93 17.37 11.34
C ILE A 138 -2.44 18.67 10.72
N LEU A 139 -3.68 18.68 10.26
CA LEU A 139 -4.34 19.86 9.73
C LEU A 139 -4.94 20.73 10.87
N PRO A 140 -5.24 22.01 10.62
CA PRO A 140 -5.73 22.92 11.66
C PRO A 140 -7.01 22.48 12.37
N ASP A 141 -7.84 21.69 11.72
CA ASP A 141 -9.10 21.15 12.24
C ASP A 141 -8.96 19.74 12.85
N GLN A 142 -7.75 19.21 12.88
CA GLN A 142 -7.42 17.88 13.41
C GLN A 142 -6.60 17.95 14.71
N GLU A 143 -6.58 19.06 15.40
CA GLU A 143 -5.81 19.21 16.67
C GLU A 143 -6.27 18.22 17.75
N ASN A 144 -7.53 17.82 17.70
CA ASN A 144 -8.10 16.70 18.46
C ASN A 144 -8.63 15.70 17.45
N GLY A 145 -7.95 14.58 17.31
CA GLY A 145 -8.25 13.65 16.25
C GLY A 145 -7.96 12.21 16.63
N ALA A 146 -7.94 11.39 15.62
CA ALA A 146 -7.66 9.96 15.76
C ALA A 146 -6.75 9.45 14.64
N ILE A 147 -6.08 8.35 14.95
CA ILE A 147 -5.35 7.52 14.01
C ILE A 147 -6.15 6.21 13.88
N GLY A 148 -6.73 5.96 12.71
CA GLY A 148 -7.42 4.71 12.41
C GLY A 148 -6.50 3.75 11.67
N ILE A 149 -6.04 2.69 12.32
CA ILE A 149 -5.07 1.73 11.76
C ILE A 149 -5.82 0.56 11.16
N ARG A 150 -5.59 0.27 9.87
CA ARG A 150 -6.11 -0.91 9.19
C ARG A 150 -5.05 -2.00 9.16
N PHE A 151 -5.41 -3.16 9.72
CA PHE A 151 -4.47 -4.26 9.93
C PHE A 151 -5.11 -5.63 9.71
N LYS A 152 -4.27 -6.63 9.53
CA LYS A 152 -4.64 -8.04 9.50
C LYS A 152 -3.71 -8.83 10.41
N VAL A 153 -4.28 -9.60 11.33
CA VAL A 153 -3.57 -10.53 12.22
C VAL A 153 -4.25 -11.89 12.09
N LYS A 154 -3.48 -12.95 12.13
CA LYS A 154 -3.98 -14.32 11.99
C LYS A 154 -5.04 -14.63 13.03
N LYS A 155 -6.11 -15.31 12.61
CA LYS A 155 -7.22 -15.68 13.49
C LYS A 155 -6.76 -16.43 14.74
N GLY A 156 -7.19 -15.94 15.89
CA GLY A 156 -6.86 -16.51 17.20
C GLY A 156 -5.53 -16.01 17.79
N GLU A 157 -4.75 -15.20 17.08
CA GLU A 157 -3.58 -14.52 17.60
C GLU A 157 -3.92 -13.09 17.98
N ASN A 158 -3.15 -12.48 18.87
CA ASN A 158 -3.25 -11.06 19.20
C ASN A 158 -1.85 -10.44 19.11
N ALA A 159 -1.74 -9.35 18.39
CA ALA A 159 -0.51 -8.56 18.33
C ALA A 159 -0.63 -7.32 19.21
N VAL A 160 0.49 -6.77 19.61
CA VAL A 160 0.57 -5.47 20.28
C VAL A 160 1.31 -4.50 19.37
N LEU A 161 0.74 -3.34 19.15
CA LEU A 161 1.35 -2.26 18.42
C LEU A 161 1.50 -1.04 19.33
N GLN A 162 2.72 -0.53 19.42
CA GLN A 162 3.02 0.68 20.19
C GLN A 162 3.17 1.85 19.19
N LEU A 163 2.51 2.96 19.49
CA LEU A 163 2.63 4.19 18.76
C LEU A 163 3.50 5.15 19.55
N LYS A 164 4.43 5.86 18.87
CA LYS A 164 5.26 6.90 19.47
C LYS A 164 5.36 8.14 18.59
N GLY A 165 5.74 9.26 19.18
CA GLY A 165 5.90 10.54 18.51
C GLY A 165 4.61 11.35 18.50
N LEU A 166 3.78 11.24 17.47
CA LEU A 166 2.49 11.94 17.47
C LEU A 166 1.63 11.59 18.69
N VAL A 167 1.64 10.32 19.10
CA VAL A 167 0.92 9.82 20.28
C VAL A 167 1.76 8.75 20.97
N GLU A 168 1.64 8.63 22.29
CA GLU A 168 2.30 7.61 23.09
C GLU A 168 1.24 6.63 23.61
N GLN A 169 1.00 5.55 22.89
CA GLN A 169 -0.04 4.57 23.22
C GLN A 169 0.29 3.17 22.71
N SER A 170 -0.18 2.16 23.44
CA SER A 170 -0.15 0.76 22.99
C SER A 170 -1.56 0.28 22.71
N VAL A 171 -1.74 -0.46 21.63
CA VAL A 171 -3.03 -1.05 21.25
C VAL A 171 -2.88 -2.54 20.98
N THR A 172 -3.93 -3.30 21.32
CA THR A 172 -4.01 -4.72 21.02
C THR A 172 -4.76 -4.93 19.73
N LEU A 173 -4.12 -5.58 18.77
CA LEU A 173 -4.67 -5.93 17.48
C LEU A 173 -5.22 -7.37 17.56
N LYS A 174 -6.55 -7.51 17.59
CA LYS A 174 -7.20 -8.82 17.63
C LYS A 174 -7.15 -9.50 16.27
N GLY A 175 -6.66 -10.73 16.22
CA GLY A 175 -6.59 -11.54 15.02
C GLY A 175 -7.93 -12.17 14.65
N THR A 176 -8.55 -11.65 13.61
CA THR A 176 -9.76 -12.20 12.98
C THR A 176 -9.45 -13.07 11.76
N GLY A 177 -8.25 -12.94 11.21
CA GLY A 177 -7.85 -13.49 9.92
C GLY A 177 -8.20 -12.59 8.73
N GLU A 178 -9.01 -11.54 8.97
CA GLU A 178 -9.43 -10.55 7.99
C GLU A 178 -8.93 -9.16 8.38
N PHE A 179 -9.03 -8.20 7.44
CA PHE A 179 -8.71 -6.81 7.75
C PHE A 179 -9.70 -6.25 8.77
N SER A 180 -9.13 -5.60 9.77
CA SER A 180 -9.83 -4.98 10.88
C SER A 180 -9.27 -3.59 11.14
N PHE A 181 -9.98 -2.78 11.93
CA PHE A 181 -9.55 -1.45 12.34
C PHE A 181 -9.39 -1.33 13.83
N VAL A 182 -8.46 -0.47 14.24
CA VAL A 182 -8.35 0.04 15.61
C VAL A 182 -8.12 1.55 15.55
N SER A 183 -8.77 2.29 16.44
CA SER A 183 -8.63 3.74 16.54
C SER A 183 -7.82 4.13 17.77
N VAL A 184 -6.96 5.13 17.62
CA VAL A 184 -6.13 5.72 18.67
C VAL A 184 -6.39 7.23 18.70
N LEU A 185 -6.94 7.72 19.78
CA LEU A 185 -7.25 9.16 19.93
C LEU A 185 -6.01 9.95 20.32
N TYR A 186 -5.89 11.15 19.83
CA TYR A 186 -4.93 12.14 20.30
C TYR A 186 -5.63 13.51 20.53
N GLN A 187 -5.05 14.34 21.38
CA GLN A 187 -5.61 15.64 21.77
C GLN A 187 -4.51 16.70 21.83
N ASN A 188 -4.92 17.96 21.64
CA ASN A 188 -4.08 19.14 21.80
C ASN A 188 -2.79 19.10 20.94
N LYS A 189 -2.87 18.55 19.72
CA LYS A 189 -1.77 18.60 18.76
C LYS A 189 -1.93 19.81 17.86
N LYS A 190 -0.91 20.65 17.78
CA LYS A 190 -0.93 21.81 16.86
C LYS A 190 -0.86 21.30 15.42
N ALA A 191 -1.44 22.07 14.49
CA ALA A 191 -1.26 21.81 13.08
C ALA A 191 0.24 21.84 12.71
N GLY A 192 0.70 20.88 11.92
CA GLY A 192 2.11 20.76 11.56
C GLY A 192 2.52 19.33 11.23
N GLU A 193 3.80 19.12 11.02
CA GLU A 193 4.39 17.82 10.72
C GLU A 193 4.86 17.13 11.99
N TYR A 194 4.64 15.81 12.04
CA TYR A 194 5.00 14.97 13.17
C TYR A 194 5.65 13.67 12.67
N LYS A 195 6.55 13.14 13.44
CA LYS A 195 6.99 11.76 13.28
C LYS A 195 5.99 10.84 13.99
N LEU A 196 5.53 9.80 13.30
CA LEU A 196 4.76 8.71 13.88
C LEU A 196 5.60 7.43 13.75
N GLU A 197 5.83 6.77 14.86
CA GLU A 197 6.49 5.47 14.87
C GLU A 197 5.47 4.38 15.26
N LEU A 198 5.47 3.30 14.48
CA LEU A 198 4.72 2.09 14.77
C LEU A 198 5.72 0.99 15.14
N ILE A 199 5.63 0.50 16.37
CA ILE A 199 6.60 -0.44 16.94
C ILE A 199 5.86 -1.71 17.36
N SER A 200 6.33 -2.87 16.90
CA SER A 200 5.78 -4.14 17.40
C SER A 200 6.12 -4.34 18.86
N GLY A 201 5.11 -4.52 19.69
CA GLY A 201 5.22 -4.85 21.11
C GLY A 201 5.00 -6.35 21.38
N SER A 202 5.02 -7.18 20.36
CA SER A 202 4.85 -8.64 20.46
C SER A 202 5.66 -9.33 19.38
N THR A 203 5.58 -10.67 19.31
CA THR A 203 6.25 -11.49 18.29
C THR A 203 5.25 -12.09 17.29
N VAL A 204 4.09 -11.46 17.14
CA VAL A 204 3.02 -11.86 16.24
C VAL A 204 3.09 -11.02 14.97
N GLU A 205 3.11 -11.67 13.81
CA GLU A 205 3.15 -11.00 12.51
C GLU A 205 1.91 -10.13 12.27
N ILE A 206 2.14 -8.91 11.82
CA ILE A 206 1.10 -7.92 11.54
C ILE A 206 1.13 -7.60 10.05
N GLY A 207 0.04 -7.88 9.35
CA GLY A 207 -0.22 -7.31 8.04
C GLY A 207 -0.79 -5.91 8.22
N LEU A 208 0.00 -4.88 7.92
CA LEU A 208 -0.41 -3.48 8.05
C LEU A 208 -0.74 -2.92 6.66
N ASP A 209 -2.00 -2.52 6.44
CA ASP A 209 -2.43 -1.89 5.19
C ASP A 209 -2.07 -0.41 5.17
N GLY A 210 -2.33 0.27 6.26
CA GLY A 210 -2.04 1.67 6.45
C GLY A 210 -2.83 2.26 7.60
N PHE A 211 -2.89 3.57 7.63
CA PHE A 211 -3.64 4.28 8.66
C PHE A 211 -4.22 5.59 8.14
N PHE A 212 -5.35 5.96 8.70
CA PHE A 212 -5.97 7.26 8.51
C PHE A 212 -5.61 8.21 9.64
N ILE A 213 -5.47 9.48 9.33
CA ILE A 213 -5.46 10.57 10.31
C ILE A 213 -6.61 11.50 9.97
N GLY A 214 -7.43 11.83 10.97
CA GLY A 214 -8.59 12.69 10.80
C GLY A 214 -9.14 13.18 12.12
N SER A 215 -10.31 13.84 12.09
CA SER A 215 -11.04 14.16 13.30
C SER A 215 -11.50 12.88 14.00
N ALA A 216 -11.71 12.93 15.30
CA ALA A 216 -12.19 11.77 16.06
C ALA A 216 -13.55 11.29 15.54
N ASP A 217 -14.41 12.21 15.11
CA ASP A 217 -15.75 11.91 14.59
C ASP A 217 -15.71 11.21 13.23
N ASP A 218 -14.75 11.59 12.37
CA ASP A 218 -14.57 10.99 11.04
C ASP A 218 -14.06 9.55 11.09
N ILE A 219 -13.34 9.16 12.15
CA ILE A 219 -12.73 7.82 12.29
C ILE A 219 -13.61 6.87 13.12
N SER A 220 -14.52 7.42 13.94
CA SER A 220 -15.39 6.62 14.82
C SER A 220 -16.67 6.12 14.15
N ASN A 221 -17.01 6.63 12.97
CA ASN A 221 -18.13 6.24 12.12
C ASN A 221 -17.67 5.36 10.96
#